data_b98b83089ed61cd100f2e102a579e72a
#
_entry.id   b98b83089ed61cd100f2e102a579e72a
#
_cell.length_a   1.000
_cell.length_b   1.000
_cell.length_c   1.000
_cell.angle_alpha   90.00
_cell.angle_beta   90.00
_cell.angle_gamma   90.00
#
_symmetry.space_group_name_H-M   'P 1'
#
loop_
_entity.id
_entity.type
_entity.pdbx_description
1 polymer ?
#
loop_
_entity_poly.entity_id
_entity_poly.type
_entity_poly.pdbx_seq_one_letter_code
_entity_poly.pdbx_strand_id
1 'polypeptide(L)'
;ARVHDIADPLLIGSGILHVQKYNPDQIYSILYFEGANFSYMVKRFKLDNCPTTTEFSLLSEHPDTKLMEFLSNPNPQVLVEFQIGKKIEKETLSLNEISDIRGYKALGSKFTAKKIINTSKIEEIIQKESEENIDTDETTHFEMEEEKDSVDLFE
;
A
#
# COMPACT_ATOMS: atom_id res chain seq x y z
N ALA A 1 -11.47 6.59 -10.06
CA ALA A 1 -10.41 6.16 -10.99
C ALA A 1 -10.72 6.62 -12.42
N ARG A 2 -9.72 6.69 -13.25
CA ARG A 2 -9.84 7.05 -14.66
C ARG A 2 -8.78 6.36 -15.50
N VAL A 3 -9.18 5.77 -16.60
CA VAL A 3 -8.27 5.32 -17.67
C VAL A 3 -8.31 6.37 -18.77
N HIS A 4 -7.15 6.85 -19.18
CA HIS A 4 -7.03 7.96 -20.13
C HIS A 4 -6.09 7.59 -21.28
N ASP A 5 -6.43 8.06 -22.50
CA ASP A 5 -5.56 7.87 -23.64
C ASP A 5 -4.35 8.81 -23.55
N ILE A 6 -3.16 8.31 -23.85
CA ILE A 6 -1.93 9.08 -23.82
C ILE A 6 -1.90 10.22 -24.86
N ALA A 7 -2.69 10.10 -25.91
CA ALA A 7 -2.81 11.12 -26.94
C ALA A 7 -3.44 12.42 -26.45
N ASP A 8 -4.26 12.35 -25.39
CA ASP A 8 -4.96 13.50 -24.84
C ASP A 8 -4.28 13.95 -23.53
N PRO A 9 -3.75 15.17 -23.45
CA PRO A 9 -3.16 15.65 -22.21
C PRO A 9 -4.21 15.77 -21.09
N LEU A 10 -3.85 15.25 -19.91
CA LEU A 10 -4.66 15.30 -18.70
C LEU A 10 -3.96 16.14 -17.64
N LEU A 11 -4.62 17.17 -17.14
CA LEU A 11 -4.17 17.90 -15.97
C LEU A 11 -4.38 17.05 -14.71
N ILE A 12 -3.26 16.71 -14.05
CA ILE A 12 -3.29 15.98 -12.80
C ILE A 12 -3.36 16.98 -11.65
N GLY A 13 -4.49 16.99 -10.95
CA GLY A 13 -4.71 17.84 -9.78
C GLY A 13 -4.15 17.27 -8.49
N SER A 14 -4.38 17.95 -7.40
CA SER A 14 -4.09 17.45 -6.05
C SER A 14 -4.98 16.27 -5.67
N GLY A 15 -4.50 15.40 -4.77
CA GLY A 15 -5.27 14.25 -4.28
C GLY A 15 -5.15 12.98 -5.13
N ILE A 16 -4.23 12.95 -6.08
CA ILE A 16 -3.92 11.73 -6.84
C ILE A 16 -3.06 10.80 -5.97
N LEU A 17 -3.53 9.57 -5.80
CA LEU A 17 -2.82 8.55 -5.01
C LEU A 17 -1.88 7.69 -5.85
N HIS A 18 -2.21 7.46 -7.11
CA HIS A 18 -1.46 6.57 -7.98
C HIS A 18 -1.65 6.93 -9.44
N VAL A 19 -0.56 6.90 -10.20
CA VAL A 19 -0.55 7.07 -11.65
C VAL A 19 0.41 6.06 -12.25
N GLN A 20 -0.05 5.32 -13.25
CA GLN A 20 0.81 4.39 -13.99
C GLN A 20 0.33 4.23 -15.43
N LYS A 21 1.16 3.61 -16.26
CA LYS A 21 0.73 3.16 -17.58
C LYS A 21 -0.38 2.14 -17.44
N TYR A 22 -1.44 2.30 -18.23
CA TYR A 22 -2.57 1.38 -18.23
C TYR A 22 -2.14 -0.04 -18.62
N ASN A 23 -2.53 -1.00 -17.79
CA ASN A 23 -2.37 -2.42 -18.05
C ASN A 23 -3.64 -3.15 -17.58
N PRO A 24 -4.45 -3.72 -18.50
CA PRO A 24 -5.70 -4.39 -18.15
C PRO A 24 -5.49 -5.68 -17.33
N ASP A 25 -4.29 -6.24 -17.35
CA ASP A 25 -3.94 -7.46 -16.59
C ASP A 25 -3.40 -7.15 -15.19
N GLN A 26 -3.13 -5.89 -14.89
CA GLN A 26 -2.65 -5.45 -13.58
C GLN A 26 -3.70 -5.71 -12.50
N ILE A 27 -3.28 -6.37 -11.42
CA ILE A 27 -4.12 -6.60 -10.24
C ILE A 27 -3.85 -5.50 -9.23
N TYR A 28 -4.92 -4.85 -8.78
CA TYR A 28 -4.92 -3.89 -7.70
C TYR A 28 -5.57 -4.50 -6.47
N SER A 29 -5.07 -4.12 -5.31
CA SER A 29 -5.62 -4.53 -4.02
C SER A 29 -5.86 -3.30 -3.16
N ILE A 30 -7.03 -3.20 -2.57
CA ILE A 30 -7.41 -2.10 -1.70
C ILE A 30 -7.97 -2.60 -0.37
N LEU A 31 -7.62 -1.89 0.68
CA LEU A 31 -8.24 -1.97 1.99
C LEU A 31 -9.05 -0.70 2.20
N TYR A 32 -10.33 -0.83 2.53
CA TYR A 32 -11.21 0.29 2.71
C TYR A 32 -12.25 0.06 3.82
N PHE A 33 -12.76 1.15 4.36
CA PHE A 33 -13.89 1.14 5.27
C PHE A 33 -15.18 1.34 4.48
N GLU A 34 -16.14 0.42 4.63
CA GLU A 34 -17.46 0.52 4.01
C GLU A 34 -18.46 1.12 4.99
N GLY A 35 -18.90 2.34 4.72
CA GLY A 35 -19.80 3.08 5.59
C GLY A 35 -21.19 2.47 5.72
N ALA A 36 -21.67 1.77 4.68
CA ALA A 36 -23.00 1.18 4.69
C ALA A 36 -23.16 0.03 5.71
N ASN A 37 -22.12 -0.71 5.99
CA ASN A 37 -22.14 -1.85 6.91
C ASN A 37 -21.15 -1.74 8.08
N PHE A 38 -20.49 -0.60 8.23
CA PHE A 38 -19.51 -0.33 9.29
C PHE A 38 -18.42 -1.40 9.41
N SER A 39 -17.90 -1.85 8.28
CA SER A 39 -16.89 -2.90 8.23
C SER A 39 -15.72 -2.50 7.36
N TYR A 40 -14.55 -3.06 7.69
CA TYR A 40 -13.38 -2.97 6.84
C TYR A 40 -13.41 -4.09 5.81
N MET A 41 -13.16 -3.72 4.57
CA MET A 41 -13.29 -4.58 3.39
C MET A 41 -11.99 -4.63 2.63
N VAL A 42 -11.71 -5.77 2.02
CA VAL A 42 -10.61 -5.95 1.07
C VAL A 42 -11.19 -6.27 -0.29
N LYS A 43 -10.67 -5.61 -1.31
CA LYS A 43 -11.08 -5.81 -2.70
C LYS A 43 -9.85 -5.97 -3.58
N ARG A 44 -9.86 -6.99 -4.42
CA ARG A 44 -8.84 -7.22 -5.45
C ARG A 44 -9.50 -7.24 -6.80
N PHE A 45 -8.96 -6.49 -7.76
CA PHE A 45 -9.59 -6.31 -9.05
C PHE A 45 -8.58 -5.98 -10.15
N LYS A 46 -9.02 -6.16 -11.39
CA LYS A 46 -8.38 -5.65 -12.60
C LYS A 46 -9.24 -4.53 -13.18
N LEU A 47 -8.60 -3.57 -13.84
CA LEU A 47 -9.28 -2.52 -14.61
C LEU A 47 -9.40 -2.94 -16.08
N ASP A 48 -9.97 -4.11 -16.30
CA ASP A 48 -10.38 -4.61 -17.60
C ASP A 48 -11.82 -4.17 -17.90
N ASN A 49 -12.15 -3.95 -19.14
CA ASN A 49 -13.50 -3.51 -19.56
C ASN A 49 -14.03 -2.27 -18.83
N CYS A 50 -13.16 -1.37 -18.40
CA CYS A 50 -13.57 -0.11 -17.81
C CYS A 50 -13.73 0.99 -18.88
N PRO A 51 -14.57 2.01 -18.63
CA PRO A 51 -14.71 3.13 -19.55
C PRO A 51 -13.39 3.91 -19.66
N THR A 52 -13.08 4.35 -20.86
CA THR A 52 -11.95 5.25 -21.13
C THR A 52 -12.41 6.71 -21.05
N THR A 53 -11.54 7.59 -20.59
CA THR A 53 -11.77 9.05 -20.48
C THR A 53 -12.85 9.50 -19.50
N THR A 54 -13.61 8.59 -18.92
CA THR A 54 -14.66 8.89 -17.93
C THR A 54 -14.22 8.45 -16.54
N GLU A 55 -14.49 9.26 -15.54
CA GLU A 55 -14.29 8.87 -14.15
C GLU A 55 -15.27 7.79 -13.71
N PHE A 56 -14.80 6.85 -12.92
CA PHE A 56 -15.61 5.82 -12.30
C PHE A 56 -15.14 5.55 -10.86
N SER A 57 -16.06 5.13 -10.02
CA SER A 57 -15.75 4.84 -8.62
C SER A 57 -15.35 3.38 -8.42
N LEU A 58 -14.36 3.15 -7.58
CA LEU A 58 -13.95 1.82 -7.11
C LEU A 58 -14.63 1.45 -5.79
N LEU A 59 -15.17 2.43 -5.08
CA LEU A 59 -15.83 2.30 -3.79
C LEU A 59 -17.30 2.67 -3.90
N SER A 60 -18.09 2.33 -2.88
CA SER A 60 -19.47 2.79 -2.78
C SER A 60 -19.55 4.31 -2.60
N GLU A 61 -20.67 4.90 -2.99
CA GLU A 61 -20.91 6.34 -2.84
C GLU A 61 -21.36 6.76 -1.43
N HIS A 62 -21.34 5.82 -0.47
CA HIS A 62 -21.69 6.14 0.91
C HIS A 62 -20.72 7.17 1.50
N PRO A 63 -21.20 8.24 2.18
CA PRO A 63 -20.37 9.33 2.64
C PRO A 63 -19.27 8.93 3.64
N ASP A 64 -19.49 7.88 4.41
CA ASP A 64 -18.52 7.36 5.39
C ASP A 64 -17.56 6.31 4.82
N THR A 65 -17.73 5.91 3.57
CA THR A 65 -16.81 4.97 2.90
C THR A 65 -15.49 5.65 2.60
N LYS A 66 -14.39 5.02 3.03
CA LYS A 66 -13.06 5.60 2.96
C LYS A 66 -12.02 4.59 2.53
N LEU A 67 -11.22 4.95 1.53
CA LEU A 67 -10.03 4.20 1.14
C LEU A 67 -8.94 4.34 2.22
N MET A 68 -8.37 3.23 2.65
CA MET A 68 -7.29 3.20 3.63
C MET A 68 -5.93 2.89 2.99
N GLU A 69 -5.85 1.86 2.16
CA GLU A 69 -4.63 1.50 1.45
C GLU A 69 -4.92 1.07 0.02
N PHE A 70 -4.01 1.43 -0.88
CA PHE A 70 -4.01 1.06 -2.29
C PHE A 70 -2.67 0.43 -2.65
N LEU A 71 -2.68 -0.79 -3.16
CA LEU A 71 -1.49 -1.57 -3.52
C LEU A 71 -1.62 -2.11 -4.94
N SER A 72 -0.50 -2.08 -5.67
CA SER A 72 -0.39 -2.59 -7.04
C SER A 72 0.62 -3.73 -7.20
N ASN A 73 1.25 -4.17 -6.12
CA ASN A 73 2.22 -5.26 -6.10
C ASN A 73 1.57 -6.66 -6.08
N PRO A 74 2.27 -7.71 -6.53
CA PRO A 74 1.70 -9.06 -6.61
C PRO A 74 1.40 -9.71 -5.26
N ASN A 75 2.15 -9.36 -4.20
CA ASN A 75 1.96 -9.85 -2.84
C ASN A 75 1.61 -8.70 -1.89
N PRO A 76 0.38 -8.18 -1.96
CA PRO A 76 -0.02 -7.03 -1.17
C PRO A 76 -0.14 -7.39 0.31
N GLN A 77 0.73 -6.81 1.12
CA GLN A 77 0.73 -6.96 2.58
C GLN A 77 0.60 -5.61 3.26
N VAL A 78 -0.21 -5.57 4.29
CA VAL A 78 -0.50 -4.37 5.09
C VAL A 78 -0.35 -4.68 6.56
N LEU A 79 0.39 -3.84 7.27
CA LEU A 79 0.41 -3.85 8.73
C LEU A 79 -0.78 -3.03 9.23
N VAL A 80 -1.61 -3.64 10.03
CA VAL A 80 -2.82 -3.02 10.59
C VAL A 80 -2.73 -2.95 12.11
N GLU A 81 -3.07 -1.81 12.66
CA GLU A 81 -3.16 -1.60 14.10
C GLU A 81 -4.62 -1.49 14.51
N PHE A 82 -5.06 -2.39 15.39
CA PHE A 82 -6.41 -2.42 15.93
C PHE A 82 -6.46 -1.83 17.34
N GLN A 83 -7.52 -1.13 17.63
CA GLN A 83 -7.84 -0.74 19.00
C GLN A 83 -8.83 -1.74 19.60
N ILE A 84 -8.39 -2.45 20.63
CA ILE A 84 -9.22 -3.38 21.41
C ILE A 84 -9.25 -2.88 22.86
N GLY A 85 -10.33 -2.17 23.21
CA GLY A 85 -10.42 -1.48 24.50
C GLY A 85 -9.31 -0.43 24.66
N LYS A 86 -8.40 -0.63 25.62
CA LYS A 86 -7.23 0.24 25.85
C LYS A 86 -5.93 -0.29 25.23
N LYS A 87 -5.98 -1.46 24.61
CA LYS A 87 -4.80 -2.09 23.99
C LYS A 87 -4.78 -1.83 22.49
N ILE A 88 -3.56 -1.76 21.94
CA ILE A 88 -3.30 -1.72 20.50
C ILE A 88 -2.68 -3.05 20.12
N GLU A 89 -3.29 -3.74 19.18
CA GLU A 89 -2.78 -4.97 18.59
C GLU A 89 -2.38 -4.72 17.15
N LYS A 90 -1.26 -5.32 16.73
CA LYS A 90 -0.73 -5.23 15.37
C LYS A 90 -0.84 -6.56 14.67
N GLU A 91 -1.29 -6.54 13.44
CA GLU A 91 -1.41 -7.73 12.61
C GLU A 91 -0.97 -7.42 11.17
N THR A 92 -0.22 -8.33 10.58
CA THR A 92 0.12 -8.28 9.17
C THR A 92 -0.92 -9.02 8.36
N LEU A 93 -1.54 -8.31 7.42
CA LEU A 93 -2.55 -8.88 6.53
C LEU A 93 -1.97 -9.16 5.16
N SER A 94 -2.19 -10.38 4.66
CA SER A 94 -2.04 -10.71 3.25
C SER A 94 -3.40 -10.53 2.55
N LEU A 95 -3.51 -9.52 1.70
CA LEU A 95 -4.78 -9.23 1.03
C LEU A 95 -5.20 -10.33 0.05
N ASN A 96 -4.22 -11.11 -0.43
CA ASN A 96 -4.49 -12.28 -1.29
C ASN A 96 -5.31 -13.37 -0.59
N GLU A 97 -5.14 -13.52 0.72
CA GLU A 97 -5.84 -14.54 1.51
C GLU A 97 -7.25 -14.12 1.89
N ILE A 98 -7.53 -12.81 1.88
CA ILE A 98 -8.81 -12.26 2.32
C ILE A 98 -9.81 -12.17 1.16
N SER A 99 -9.34 -11.83 -0.03
CA SER A 99 -10.20 -11.61 -1.20
C SER A 99 -9.64 -12.24 -2.46
N ASP A 100 -10.52 -12.90 -3.21
CA ASP A 100 -10.25 -13.30 -4.58
C ASP A 100 -10.33 -12.10 -5.54
N ILE A 101 -9.74 -12.27 -6.73
CA ILE A 101 -9.82 -11.26 -7.80
C ILE A 101 -11.26 -11.24 -8.35
N ARG A 102 -11.87 -10.07 -8.32
CA ARG A 102 -13.23 -9.82 -8.82
C ARG A 102 -13.23 -8.63 -9.78
N GLY A 103 -14.37 -8.35 -10.41
CA GLY A 103 -14.54 -7.14 -11.20
C GLY A 103 -14.42 -5.87 -10.36
N TYR A 104 -13.95 -4.77 -10.96
CA TYR A 104 -13.76 -3.51 -10.25
C TYR A 104 -15.06 -2.90 -9.68
N LYS A 105 -16.21 -3.29 -10.20
CA LYS A 105 -17.56 -2.89 -9.70
C LYS A 105 -18.05 -3.77 -8.55
N ALA A 106 -17.40 -4.91 -8.29
CA ALA A 106 -17.84 -5.82 -7.25
C ALA A 106 -17.58 -5.25 -5.86
N LEU A 107 -18.40 -5.64 -4.91
CA LEU A 107 -18.16 -5.38 -3.50
C LEU A 107 -16.97 -6.23 -3.01
N GLY A 108 -16.18 -5.69 -2.11
CA GLY A 108 -15.07 -6.41 -1.49
C GLY A 108 -15.51 -7.51 -0.52
N SER A 109 -14.54 -8.23 -0.01
CA SER A 109 -14.73 -9.23 1.06
C SER A 109 -14.55 -8.57 2.42
N LYS A 110 -15.47 -8.86 3.33
CA LYS A 110 -15.38 -8.35 4.71
C LYS A 110 -14.17 -8.94 5.41
N PHE A 111 -13.36 -8.08 5.99
CA PHE A 111 -12.21 -8.48 6.78
C PHE A 111 -12.55 -8.45 8.28
N THR A 112 -12.95 -7.28 8.81
CA THR A 112 -13.26 -7.11 10.22
C THR A 112 -14.20 -5.94 10.46
N ALA A 113 -14.89 -5.97 11.59
CA ALA A 113 -15.61 -4.82 12.15
C ALA A 113 -14.85 -4.15 13.31
N LYS A 114 -13.69 -4.69 13.72
CA LYS A 114 -12.84 -4.09 14.75
C LYS A 114 -12.28 -2.77 14.28
N LYS A 115 -12.19 -1.79 15.16
CA LYS A 115 -11.67 -0.47 14.81
C LYS A 115 -10.20 -0.52 14.44
N ILE A 116 -9.88 -0.16 13.20
CA ILE A 116 -8.52 0.06 12.73
C ILE A 116 -8.13 1.50 13.03
N ILE A 117 -6.99 1.71 13.67
CA ILE A 117 -6.47 3.04 14.02
C ILE A 117 -5.34 3.47 13.08
N ASN A 118 -4.61 2.53 12.50
CA ASN A 118 -3.52 2.82 11.58
C ASN A 118 -3.29 1.67 10.62
N THR A 119 -2.80 2.00 9.41
CA THR A 119 -2.40 1.04 8.38
C THR A 119 -1.08 1.49 7.75
N SER A 120 -0.23 0.53 7.38
CA SER A 120 1.05 0.80 6.71
C SER A 120 1.36 -0.29 5.70
N LYS A 121 1.88 0.09 4.54
CA LYS A 121 2.38 -0.86 3.54
C LYS A 121 3.70 -1.45 4.00
N ILE A 122 3.86 -2.76 3.93
CA ILE A 122 5.07 -3.44 4.42
C ILE A 122 6.31 -3.09 3.59
N GLU A 123 6.17 -2.88 2.30
CA GLU A 123 7.27 -2.45 1.43
C GLU A 123 7.92 -1.14 1.87
N GLU A 124 7.12 -0.18 2.34
CA GLU A 124 7.63 1.10 2.85
C GLU A 124 8.41 0.95 4.17
N ILE A 125 8.03 -0.01 4.99
CA ILE A 125 8.72 -0.31 6.26
C ILE A 125 10.11 -0.90 5.99
N ILE A 126 10.21 -1.87 5.08
CA ILE A 126 11.46 -2.53 4.70
C ILE A 126 12.46 -1.53 4.11
N GLN A 127 12.00 -0.58 3.29
CA GLN A 127 12.86 0.46 2.73
C GLN A 127 13.44 1.38 3.81
N LYS A 128 12.64 1.82 4.78
CA LYS A 128 13.12 2.64 5.89
C LYS A 128 14.13 1.93 6.77
N GLU A 129 13.90 0.68 7.10
CA GLU A 129 14.83 -0.12 7.90
C GLU A 129 16.16 -0.38 7.17
N SER A 130 16.15 -0.52 5.85
CA SER A 130 17.37 -0.69 5.06
C SER A 130 18.20 0.59 4.96
N GLU A 131 17.58 1.74 4.89
CA GLU A 131 18.26 3.04 4.87
C GLU A 131 18.93 3.36 6.22
N GLU A 132 18.27 3.06 7.33
CA GLU A 132 18.84 3.24 8.68
C GLU A 132 20.04 2.33 8.95
N ASN A 133 20.05 1.11 8.41
CA ASN A 133 21.15 0.17 8.58
C ASN A 133 22.40 0.50 7.73
N ILE A 134 22.25 1.15 6.60
CA ILE A 134 23.35 1.53 5.72
C ILE A 134 24.22 2.60 6.38
N ASP A 135 23.65 3.57 7.03
CA ASP A 135 24.39 4.65 7.71
C ASP A 135 25.23 4.16 8.89
N THR A 136 24.80 3.09 9.54
CA THR A 136 25.52 2.50 10.69
C THR A 136 26.72 1.65 10.26
N ASP A 137 26.62 0.95 9.15
CA ASP A 137 27.68 0.08 8.63
C ASP A 137 28.83 0.87 8.00
N GLU A 138 28.56 1.96 7.32
CA GLU A 138 29.60 2.82 6.74
C GLU A 138 30.47 3.46 7.81
N THR A 139 29.91 3.90 8.93
CA THR A 139 30.66 4.51 10.03
C THR A 139 31.57 3.50 10.74
N THR A 140 31.11 2.28 10.91
CA THR A 140 31.91 1.22 11.56
C THR A 140 33.05 0.71 10.68
N HIS A 141 32.85 0.68 9.37
CA HIS A 141 33.87 0.24 8.42
C HIS A 141 35.01 1.27 8.28
N PHE A 142 34.71 2.55 8.37
CA PHE A 142 35.67 3.64 8.32
C PHE A 142 36.60 3.67 9.56
N GLU A 143 36.07 3.42 10.75
CA GLU A 143 36.86 3.32 12.00
C GLU A 143 37.78 2.11 12.01
N MET A 144 37.40 0.97 11.43
CA MET A 144 38.24 -0.22 11.32
C MET A 144 39.41 -0.05 10.33
N GLU A 145 39.26 0.72 9.26
CA GLU A 145 40.35 1.01 8.32
C GLU A 145 41.41 1.96 8.91
N GLU A 146 41.03 2.92 9.72
CA GLU A 146 41.98 3.79 10.43
C GLU A 146 42.84 3.03 11.46
N GLU A 147 42.26 2.09 12.19
CA GLU A 147 43.02 1.24 13.11
C GLU A 147 44.02 0.31 12.40
N LYS A 148 43.69 -0.19 11.22
CA LYS A 148 44.58 -1.01 10.40
C LYS A 148 45.78 -0.26 9.88
N ASP A 149 45.57 0.94 9.39
CA ASP A 149 46.64 1.79 8.87
C ASP A 149 47.62 2.25 9.97
N SER A 150 47.16 2.44 11.20
CA SER A 150 48.01 2.78 12.32
C SER A 150 48.89 1.62 12.81
N VAL A 151 48.49 0.38 12.65
CA VAL A 151 49.26 -0.80 12.99
C VAL A 151 50.35 -1.11 11.95
N ASP A 152 50.09 -0.89 10.67
CA ASP A 152 51.05 -1.09 9.58
C ASP A 152 52.21 -0.10 9.58
N LEU A 153 52.08 1.07 10.20
CA LEU A 153 53.10 2.11 10.34
C LEU A 153 54.22 1.74 11.37
N PHE A 154 54.00 0.75 12.23
CA PHE A 154 54.94 0.30 13.25
C PHE A 154 55.73 -0.99 12.92
N GLU A 155 55.43 -1.58 11.81
CA GLU A 155 56.20 -2.73 11.27
C GLU A 155 57.20 -2.27 10.18
#